data_8ddc3347f3b7c6f06ede813ecf693cc1
#
_entry.id   8ddc3347f3b7c6f06ede813ecf693cc1
#
_cell.length_a   1.000
_cell.length_b   1.000
_cell.length_c   1.000
_cell.angle_alpha   90.00
_cell.angle_beta   90.00
_cell.angle_gamma   90.00
#
_symmetry.space_group_name_H-M   'P 1'
#
loop_
_entity.id
_entity.type
_entity.pdbx_description
1 polymer ?
#
loop_
_entity_poly.entity_id
_entity_poly.type
_entity_poly.pdbx_seq_one_letter_code
_entity_poly.pdbx_strand_id
1 'polypeptide(L)'
;MTPNEWNGREGGENVLEFQIPAKPVPVPVPGIAEGPSMTRPDIACVTDHVTSIGEGPLWVAREQALYWVDVGQDPKTLHRYTLADRHTTTWKLPQRASGLRERADGSLLIHFQRGLAVTDPTPERLRMLPLWGIDFSIQRFNDSAVDPAGRLWIGSYERTLKRPLGELYRIDGSLIAATIDRGFEISNGIAFSPDGRPLYHTDTHPDGRIYAWDFDPASGEAANKRVLIDFAGRRGHPDGCTIDAEGMLWVAELGASQLVRIDPAGQIVREVPLPVSRPTSVAFGGPDLRTLYITSMTFMLDEGARAREPYAGRLLAFEPGVQGLALPRLAF
;
A
#
# COMPACT_ATOMS: atom_id res chain seq x y z
N MET A 1 32.95 -6.56 0.76
CA MET A 1 32.54 -5.17 1.02
C MET A 1 31.85 -5.18 2.37
N THR A 2 32.34 -4.37 3.30
CA THR A 2 31.85 -4.30 4.69
C THR A 2 30.42 -3.75 4.74
N PRO A 3 29.59 -4.16 5.73
CA PRO A 3 28.25 -3.58 5.93
C PRO A 3 28.39 -2.06 6.12
N ASN A 4 27.57 -1.29 5.41
CA ASN A 4 27.55 0.18 5.52
C ASN A 4 27.28 0.59 6.97
N GLU A 5 28.26 1.16 7.63
CA GLU A 5 28.07 1.90 8.88
C GLU A 5 27.14 3.09 8.60
N TRP A 6 25.99 3.05 9.22
CA TRP A 6 25.01 4.12 9.16
C TRP A 6 25.51 5.35 9.94
N ASN A 7 25.97 6.38 9.24
CA ASN A 7 26.24 7.71 9.81
C ASN A 7 24.98 8.57 9.65
N GLY A 8 24.26 8.75 10.75
CA GLY A 8 22.97 9.48 10.86
C GLY A 8 23.04 10.99 10.59
N ARG A 9 23.47 11.39 9.39
CA ARG A 9 23.29 12.76 8.89
C ARG A 9 22.49 12.70 7.62
N GLU A 10 21.16 12.82 7.77
CA GLU A 10 20.29 13.18 6.65
C GLU A 10 20.56 14.64 6.29
N GLY A 11 21.33 14.88 5.23
CA GLY A 11 21.30 16.15 4.51
C GLY A 11 19.88 16.32 3.97
N GLY A 12 19.26 17.51 4.19
CA GLY A 12 17.86 17.78 3.87
C GLY A 12 17.47 17.29 2.47
N GLU A 13 16.86 16.11 2.41
CA GLU A 13 16.15 15.67 1.20
C GLU A 13 14.90 16.55 1.12
N ASN A 14 14.89 17.47 0.17
CA ASN A 14 13.69 18.21 -0.19
C ASN A 14 12.55 17.21 -0.36
N VAL A 15 11.41 17.51 0.25
CA VAL A 15 10.14 16.82 -0.02
C VAL A 15 9.99 16.85 -1.53
N LEU A 16 10.16 15.68 -2.17
CA LEU A 16 10.00 15.57 -3.61
C LEU A 16 8.61 16.10 -3.96
N GLU A 17 8.57 17.11 -4.81
CA GLU A 17 7.34 17.54 -5.46
C GLU A 17 6.87 16.39 -6.34
N PHE A 18 6.00 15.54 -5.76
CA PHE A 18 5.20 14.61 -6.53
C PHE A 18 4.27 15.42 -7.41
N GLN A 19 4.72 15.82 -8.57
CA GLN A 19 3.81 16.29 -9.60
C GLN A 19 3.19 15.05 -10.28
N ILE A 20 2.16 14.50 -9.66
CA ILE A 20 1.19 13.68 -10.39
C ILE A 20 0.38 14.71 -11.19
N PRO A 21 0.54 14.81 -12.52
CA PRO A 21 -0.24 15.76 -13.30
C PRO A 21 -1.73 15.41 -13.08
N ALA A 22 -2.51 16.41 -12.67
CA ALA A 22 -3.95 16.25 -12.62
C ALA A 22 -4.41 15.93 -14.06
N LYS A 23 -4.93 14.72 -14.27
CA LYS A 23 -5.60 14.40 -15.55
C LYS A 23 -6.73 15.42 -15.73
N PRO A 24 -6.92 15.98 -16.93
CA PRO A 24 -7.98 16.94 -17.17
C PRO A 24 -9.32 16.31 -16.79
N VAL A 25 -10.11 17.01 -15.97
CA VAL A 25 -11.45 16.58 -15.57
C VAL A 25 -12.29 16.42 -16.83
N PRO A 26 -12.84 15.23 -17.13
CA PRO A 26 -13.78 15.09 -18.24
C PRO A 26 -14.99 16.01 -18.01
N VAL A 27 -15.37 16.78 -19.01
CA VAL A 27 -16.60 17.55 -19.01
C VAL A 27 -17.77 16.57 -18.87
N PRO A 28 -18.77 16.80 -18.00
CA PRO A 28 -19.92 15.92 -17.86
C PRO A 28 -20.61 15.73 -19.20
N VAL A 29 -20.69 14.50 -19.70
CA VAL A 29 -21.51 14.17 -20.87
C VAL A 29 -22.95 14.07 -20.37
N PRO A 30 -23.91 14.91 -20.84
CA PRO A 30 -25.30 14.78 -20.47
C PRO A 30 -25.89 13.52 -21.10
N GLY A 31 -26.47 12.63 -20.27
CA GLY A 31 -27.31 11.53 -20.77
C GLY A 31 -26.92 10.11 -20.40
N ILE A 32 -26.11 9.86 -19.38
CA ILE A 32 -26.00 8.50 -18.81
C ILE A 32 -27.06 8.38 -17.73
N ALA A 33 -28.08 7.53 -18.00
CA ALA A 33 -29.10 7.17 -17.03
C ALA A 33 -28.43 6.60 -15.77
N GLU A 34 -28.80 7.14 -14.59
CA GLU A 34 -28.44 6.59 -13.29
C GLU A 34 -28.96 5.14 -13.24
N GLY A 35 -28.05 4.18 -13.17
CA GLY A 35 -28.38 2.81 -12.84
C GLY A 35 -28.99 2.70 -11.44
N PRO A 36 -29.54 1.54 -11.04
CA PRO A 36 -30.26 1.40 -9.78
C PRO A 36 -29.42 1.92 -8.62
N SER A 37 -30.00 2.82 -7.82
CA SER A 37 -29.42 3.48 -6.66
C SER A 37 -28.75 2.46 -5.72
N MET A 38 -27.44 2.28 -5.88
CA MET A 38 -26.65 1.62 -4.84
C MET A 38 -26.54 2.62 -3.69
N THR A 39 -27.10 2.27 -2.55
CA THR A 39 -26.94 3.05 -1.31
C THR A 39 -25.44 3.27 -1.10
N ARG A 40 -25.06 4.56 -0.95
CA ARG A 40 -23.65 4.89 -0.62
C ARG A 40 -23.26 4.12 0.64
N PRO A 41 -22.12 3.41 0.64
CA PRO A 41 -21.70 2.73 1.85
C PRO A 41 -21.51 3.75 2.98
N ASP A 42 -21.85 3.36 4.19
CA ASP A 42 -21.60 4.17 5.39
C ASP A 42 -20.10 4.11 5.70
N ILE A 43 -19.36 5.11 5.23
CA ILE A 43 -17.90 5.20 5.43
C ILE A 43 -17.64 5.98 6.69
N ALA A 44 -17.14 5.30 7.72
CA ALA A 44 -16.78 5.88 8.99
C ALA A 44 -15.34 6.42 8.98
N CYS A 45 -15.14 7.58 9.60
CA CYS A 45 -13.80 8.03 10.03
C CYS A 45 -13.47 7.34 11.36
N VAL A 46 -12.40 6.55 11.37
CA VAL A 46 -12.06 5.66 12.49
C VAL A 46 -11.19 6.36 13.53
N THR A 47 -10.39 7.34 13.13
CA THR A 47 -9.45 8.06 14.00
C THR A 47 -9.39 9.53 13.63
N ASP A 48 -9.16 10.39 14.64
CA ASP A 48 -8.91 11.81 14.43
C ASP A 48 -7.45 12.11 14.02
N HIS A 49 -6.59 11.10 14.04
CA HIS A 49 -5.21 11.25 13.64
C HIS A 49 -5.10 11.50 12.13
N VAL A 50 -4.32 12.53 11.75
CA VAL A 50 -4.14 12.95 10.35
C VAL A 50 -2.71 12.65 9.92
N THR A 51 -2.56 11.92 8.82
CA THR A 51 -1.29 11.65 8.17
C THR A 51 -1.11 12.56 6.94
N SER A 52 0.13 12.88 6.63
CA SER A 52 0.47 13.54 5.37
C SER A 52 0.32 12.57 4.20
N ILE A 53 0.92 11.39 4.32
CA ILE A 53 0.75 10.26 3.39
C ILE A 53 0.60 9.01 4.25
N GLY A 54 -0.64 8.63 4.57
CA GLY A 54 -0.94 7.39 5.26
C GLY A 54 -0.77 6.21 4.33
N GLU A 55 -0.02 5.16 4.75
CA GLU A 55 0.33 4.03 3.89
C GLU A 55 0.49 2.71 4.64
N GLY A 56 0.49 1.62 3.88
CA GLY A 56 0.81 0.28 4.32
C GLY A 56 -0.08 -0.24 5.45
N PRO A 57 -1.42 -0.14 5.35
CA PRO A 57 -2.30 -0.62 6.40
C PRO A 57 -2.14 -2.14 6.59
N LEU A 58 -1.99 -2.56 7.84
CA LEU A 58 -1.85 -3.96 8.23
C LEU A 58 -2.74 -4.28 9.43
N TRP A 59 -3.65 -5.23 9.27
CA TRP A 59 -4.41 -5.78 10.37
C TRP A 59 -3.64 -6.88 11.10
N VAL A 60 -3.40 -6.71 12.39
CA VAL A 60 -2.77 -7.70 13.26
C VAL A 60 -3.85 -8.33 14.14
N ALA A 61 -4.33 -9.50 13.71
CA ALA A 61 -5.49 -10.16 14.31
C ALA A 61 -5.31 -10.52 15.80
N ARG A 62 -4.11 -10.96 16.22
CA ARG A 62 -3.81 -11.29 17.62
C ARG A 62 -3.92 -10.09 18.57
N GLU A 63 -3.76 -8.87 18.04
CA GLU A 63 -3.84 -7.61 18.78
C GLU A 63 -5.18 -6.90 18.57
N GLN A 64 -6.02 -7.39 17.66
CA GLN A 64 -7.23 -6.70 17.20
C GLN A 64 -6.94 -5.22 16.89
N ALA A 65 -5.87 -4.99 16.13
CA ALA A 65 -5.35 -3.66 15.83
C ALA A 65 -4.95 -3.50 14.37
N LEU A 66 -5.15 -2.29 13.85
CA LEU A 66 -4.64 -1.87 12.56
C LEU A 66 -3.41 -1.00 12.74
N TYR A 67 -2.36 -1.33 11.99
CA TYR A 67 -1.14 -0.54 11.89
C TYR A 67 -1.07 0.17 10.54
N TRP A 68 -0.47 1.36 10.50
CA TRP A 68 -0.11 2.08 9.26
C TRP A 68 1.02 3.05 9.53
N VAL A 69 1.65 3.57 8.47
CA VAL A 69 2.75 4.54 8.57
C VAL A 69 2.36 5.88 7.97
N ASP A 70 3.04 6.96 8.39
CA ASP A 70 3.04 8.23 7.68
C ASP A 70 4.38 8.39 6.93
N VAL A 71 4.31 8.30 5.61
CA VAL A 71 5.47 8.42 4.73
C VAL A 71 5.88 9.88 4.52
N GLY A 72 4.92 10.82 4.64
CA GLY A 72 5.05 12.16 4.11
C GLY A 72 5.59 13.21 5.09
N GLN A 73 5.37 13.06 6.41
CA GLN A 73 5.70 14.13 7.35
C GLN A 73 6.94 13.85 8.21
N ASP A 74 7.38 14.89 8.92
CA ASP A 74 8.42 14.83 9.93
C ASP A 74 7.82 15.26 11.29
N PRO A 75 7.95 14.47 12.37
CA PRO A 75 8.69 13.20 12.45
C PRO A 75 8.00 12.06 11.68
N LYS A 76 8.81 11.10 11.19
CA LYS A 76 8.33 9.85 10.59
C LYS A 76 7.63 9.03 11.66
N THR A 77 6.49 8.46 11.35
CA THR A 77 5.66 7.81 12.36
C THR A 77 5.08 6.48 11.91
N LEU A 78 4.92 5.59 12.89
CA LEU A 78 4.11 4.38 12.84
C LEU A 78 2.92 4.59 13.77
N HIS A 79 1.75 4.16 13.33
CA HIS A 79 0.51 4.26 14.07
C HIS A 79 -0.10 2.89 14.30
N ARG A 80 -0.80 2.72 15.41
CA ARG A 80 -1.61 1.56 15.74
C ARG A 80 -2.97 2.01 16.26
N TYR A 81 -4.04 1.62 15.60
CA TYR A 81 -5.40 1.77 16.09
C TYR A 81 -5.88 0.45 16.69
N THR A 82 -6.26 0.46 17.96
CA THR A 82 -6.79 -0.71 18.69
C THR A 82 -8.31 -0.67 18.69
N LEU A 83 -8.94 -1.77 18.26
CA LEU A 83 -10.40 -1.82 18.10
C LEU A 83 -11.13 -1.76 19.45
N ALA A 84 -10.56 -2.35 20.51
CA ALA A 84 -11.20 -2.49 21.82
C ALA A 84 -11.48 -1.15 22.51
N ASP A 85 -10.54 -0.22 22.46
CA ASP A 85 -10.62 1.09 23.12
C ASP A 85 -10.70 2.26 22.14
N ARG A 86 -10.66 1.96 20.84
CA ARG A 86 -10.65 2.95 19.75
C ARG A 86 -9.53 3.98 19.88
N HIS A 87 -8.40 3.56 20.43
CA HIS A 87 -7.26 4.41 20.69
C HIS A 87 -6.20 4.28 19.60
N THR A 88 -5.56 5.42 19.24
CA THR A 88 -4.41 5.45 18.33
C THR A 88 -3.14 5.71 19.10
N THR A 89 -2.23 4.75 19.09
CA THR A 89 -0.86 4.89 19.59
C THR A 89 0.07 5.28 18.44
N THR A 90 1.02 6.18 18.69
CA THR A 90 1.96 6.67 17.67
C THR A 90 3.40 6.53 18.16
N TRP A 91 4.27 6.00 17.33
CA TRP A 91 5.72 5.89 17.55
C TRP A 91 6.48 6.70 16.51
N LYS A 92 7.54 7.36 16.96
CA LYS A 92 8.51 7.99 16.05
C LYS A 92 9.43 6.91 15.46
N LEU A 93 9.67 6.99 14.18
CA LEU A 93 10.59 6.11 13.46
C LEU A 93 11.90 6.83 13.14
N PRO A 94 13.03 6.10 13.05
CA PRO A 94 14.34 6.69 12.76
C PRO A 94 14.47 7.18 11.31
N GLN A 95 13.65 6.66 10.40
CA GLN A 95 13.62 7.02 8.99
C GLN A 95 12.23 6.75 8.40
N ARG A 96 12.00 7.18 7.17
CA ARG A 96 10.73 6.94 6.45
C ARG A 96 10.47 5.45 6.28
N ALA A 97 9.36 4.97 6.83
CA ALA A 97 8.82 3.67 6.52
C ALA A 97 7.81 3.78 5.38
N SER A 98 7.78 2.79 4.51
CA SER A 98 6.80 2.68 3.44
C SER A 98 5.71 1.64 3.75
N GLY A 99 5.88 0.84 4.81
CA GLY A 99 4.86 -0.09 5.31
C GLY A 99 5.45 -1.11 6.29
N LEU A 100 4.68 -2.14 6.59
CA LEU A 100 5.07 -3.17 7.55
C LEU A 100 4.37 -4.49 7.26
N ARG A 101 4.94 -5.61 7.75
CA ARG A 101 4.35 -6.95 7.65
C ARG A 101 4.55 -7.72 8.96
N GLU A 102 3.58 -8.56 9.32
CA GLU A 102 3.69 -9.43 10.50
C GLU A 102 4.59 -10.63 10.20
N ARG A 103 5.46 -11.00 11.15
CA ARG A 103 6.30 -12.17 11.10
C ARG A 103 5.65 -13.35 11.82
N ALA A 104 6.09 -14.57 11.50
CA ALA A 104 5.57 -15.80 12.11
C ALA A 104 5.78 -15.83 13.63
N ASP A 105 6.82 -15.19 14.15
CA ASP A 105 7.10 -15.05 15.59
C ASP A 105 6.24 -13.96 16.29
N GLY A 106 5.41 -13.25 15.53
CA GLY A 106 4.54 -12.19 16.00
C GLY A 106 5.20 -10.82 16.09
N SER A 107 6.50 -10.67 15.78
CA SER A 107 7.12 -9.37 15.62
C SER A 107 6.69 -8.73 14.29
N LEU A 108 6.98 -7.43 14.12
CA LEU A 108 6.71 -6.71 12.87
C LEU A 108 8.01 -6.50 12.11
N LEU A 109 8.00 -6.77 10.83
CA LEU A 109 9.01 -6.27 9.90
C LEU A 109 8.53 -4.92 9.39
N ILE A 110 9.31 -3.87 9.61
CA ILE A 110 9.09 -2.53 9.04
C ILE A 110 10.02 -2.40 7.83
N HIS A 111 9.45 -2.10 6.68
CA HIS A 111 10.25 -1.75 5.52
C HIS A 111 10.35 -0.22 5.41
N PHE A 112 11.55 0.24 5.63
CA PHE A 112 11.93 1.61 5.41
C PHE A 112 12.21 1.86 3.93
N GLN A 113 12.19 3.08 3.51
CA GLN A 113 12.57 3.40 2.13
C GLN A 113 14.00 2.94 1.79
N ARG A 114 14.86 2.71 2.81
CA ARG A 114 16.26 2.32 2.64
C ARG A 114 16.66 1.16 3.55
N GLY A 115 15.88 0.11 3.60
CA GLY A 115 16.21 -1.09 4.36
C GLY A 115 15.05 -1.71 5.10
N LEU A 116 15.35 -2.75 5.86
CA LEU A 116 14.40 -3.52 6.66
C LEU A 116 14.80 -3.50 8.13
N ALA A 117 13.83 -3.44 9.02
CA ALA A 117 14.05 -3.64 10.46
C ALA A 117 12.94 -4.50 11.06
N VAL A 118 13.26 -5.20 12.14
CA VAL A 118 12.28 -5.92 12.95
C VAL A 118 12.09 -5.24 14.29
N THR A 119 10.85 -5.28 14.81
CA THR A 119 10.56 -4.83 16.18
C THR A 119 11.11 -5.82 17.20
N ASP A 120 11.61 -5.34 18.35
CA ASP A 120 12.19 -6.17 19.42
C ASP A 120 11.83 -5.62 20.81
N PRO A 121 10.80 -6.08 21.47
CA PRO A 121 9.55 -6.69 20.96
C PRO A 121 8.55 -5.63 20.47
N THR A 122 8.84 -4.35 20.67
CA THR A 122 7.94 -3.22 20.38
C THR A 122 8.56 -2.26 19.36
N PRO A 123 7.77 -1.38 18.74
CA PRO A 123 8.27 -0.40 17.77
C PRO A 123 9.31 0.58 18.32
N GLU A 124 9.45 0.73 19.64
CA GLU A 124 10.51 1.54 20.27
C GLU A 124 11.90 0.91 20.14
N ARG A 125 11.95 -0.39 19.91
CA ARG A 125 13.21 -1.13 19.72
C ARG A 125 13.20 -1.77 18.34
N LEU A 126 14.09 -1.29 17.50
CA LEU A 126 14.24 -1.75 16.12
C LEU A 126 15.63 -2.36 15.92
N ARG A 127 15.66 -3.54 15.34
CA ARG A 127 16.90 -4.17 14.89
C ARG A 127 16.93 -4.16 13.36
N MET A 128 17.87 -3.41 12.81
CA MET A 128 18.09 -3.38 11.36
C MET A 128 18.54 -4.75 10.85
N LEU A 129 18.01 -5.18 9.72
CA LEU A 129 18.43 -6.40 9.04
C LEU A 129 19.49 -6.08 7.99
N PRO A 130 20.54 -6.91 7.84
CA PRO A 130 21.44 -6.81 6.72
C PRO A 130 20.71 -7.22 5.45
N LEU A 131 20.68 -6.33 4.46
CA LEU A 131 19.99 -6.57 3.20
C LEU A 131 20.96 -6.39 2.04
N TRP A 132 20.93 -7.33 1.10
CA TRP A 132 21.80 -7.37 -0.05
C TRP A 132 20.99 -7.35 -1.35
N GLY A 133 21.64 -7.00 -2.48
CA GLY A 133 21.01 -7.08 -3.81
C GLY A 133 20.20 -5.86 -4.22
N ILE A 134 20.26 -4.75 -3.45
CA ILE A 134 19.58 -3.50 -3.79
C ILE A 134 20.52 -2.30 -3.65
N ASP A 135 20.42 -1.36 -4.57
CA ASP A 135 21.17 -0.10 -4.54
C ASP A 135 20.29 1.05 -4.04
N PHE A 136 20.36 1.33 -2.74
CA PHE A 136 19.66 2.43 -2.13
C PHE A 136 20.19 3.84 -2.50
N SER A 137 21.24 3.96 -3.28
CA SER A 137 21.61 5.24 -3.89
C SER A 137 20.62 5.64 -4.98
N ILE A 138 19.94 4.66 -5.58
CA ILE A 138 18.96 4.81 -6.66
C ILE A 138 17.55 4.49 -6.17
N GLN A 139 17.38 3.36 -5.48
CA GLN A 139 16.08 2.79 -5.15
C GLN A 139 15.53 3.27 -3.80
N ARG A 140 14.19 3.34 -3.71
CA ARG A 140 13.43 3.46 -2.46
C ARG A 140 12.36 2.40 -2.43
N PHE A 141 12.25 1.66 -1.34
CA PHE A 141 11.14 0.75 -1.13
C PHE A 141 9.80 1.49 -1.08
N ASN A 142 8.78 0.81 -1.56
CA ASN A 142 7.39 1.27 -1.55
C ASN A 142 6.49 0.20 -0.94
N ASP A 143 5.45 -0.25 -1.62
CA ASP A 143 4.50 -1.23 -1.11
C ASP A 143 5.06 -2.66 -1.12
N SER A 144 4.44 -3.54 -0.33
CA SER A 144 4.86 -4.93 -0.20
C SER A 144 3.69 -5.88 0.03
N ALA A 145 3.96 -7.17 -0.11
CA ALA A 145 3.08 -8.25 0.32
C ALA A 145 3.91 -9.45 0.80
N VAL A 146 3.25 -10.39 1.46
CA VAL A 146 3.85 -11.68 1.84
C VAL A 146 3.17 -12.76 1.00
N ASP A 147 3.96 -13.62 0.37
CA ASP A 147 3.42 -14.73 -0.40
C ASP A 147 3.01 -15.92 0.50
N PRO A 148 2.29 -16.92 -0.03
CA PRO A 148 1.84 -18.07 0.75
C PRO A 148 2.97 -18.87 1.43
N ALA A 149 4.22 -18.76 0.96
CA ALA A 149 5.38 -19.41 1.57
C ALA A 149 6.12 -18.54 2.59
N GLY A 150 5.62 -17.33 2.86
CA GLY A 150 6.19 -16.41 3.85
C GLY A 150 7.38 -15.59 3.35
N ARG A 151 7.57 -15.44 2.03
CA ARG A 151 8.58 -14.57 1.44
C ARG A 151 8.02 -13.15 1.27
N LEU A 152 8.86 -12.14 1.48
CA LEU A 152 8.51 -10.74 1.25
C LEU A 152 8.60 -10.43 -0.25
N TRP A 153 7.55 -9.86 -0.82
CA TRP A 153 7.53 -9.22 -2.12
C TRP A 153 7.43 -7.73 -1.90
N ILE A 154 8.34 -6.96 -2.48
CA ILE A 154 8.43 -5.53 -2.23
C ILE A 154 8.79 -4.76 -3.49
N GLY A 155 8.01 -3.74 -3.75
CA GLY A 155 8.23 -2.81 -4.84
C GLY A 155 9.18 -1.68 -4.48
N SER A 156 9.73 -1.05 -5.51
CA SER A 156 10.54 0.15 -5.37
C SER A 156 10.20 1.20 -6.43
N TYR A 157 10.76 2.38 -6.25
CA TYR A 157 10.79 3.45 -7.23
C TYR A 157 12.16 4.13 -7.26
N GLU A 158 12.50 4.79 -8.35
CA GLU A 158 13.70 5.60 -8.45
C GLU A 158 13.56 6.85 -7.57
N ARG A 159 14.51 7.11 -6.70
CA ARG A 159 14.42 8.12 -5.61
C ARG A 159 14.07 9.54 -6.07
N THR A 160 14.31 9.88 -7.34
CA THR A 160 14.00 11.21 -7.90
C THR A 160 12.75 11.21 -8.78
N LEU A 161 12.14 10.03 -9.02
CA LEU A 161 10.97 9.83 -9.87
C LEU A 161 11.12 10.38 -11.30
N LYS A 162 12.35 10.40 -11.83
CA LYS A 162 12.66 10.91 -13.16
C LYS A 162 12.81 9.83 -14.21
N ARG A 163 12.94 8.58 -13.78
CA ARG A 163 13.21 7.44 -14.64
C ARG A 163 12.46 6.19 -14.16
N PRO A 164 11.95 5.36 -15.05
CA PRO A 164 11.28 4.11 -14.69
C PRO A 164 12.31 3.05 -14.28
N LEU A 165 12.97 3.26 -13.17
CA LEU A 165 13.97 2.34 -12.62
C LEU A 165 13.47 1.60 -11.38
N GLY A 166 12.16 1.69 -11.08
CA GLY A 166 11.54 0.88 -10.04
C GLY A 166 11.63 -0.61 -10.37
N GLU A 167 11.76 -1.43 -9.35
CA GLU A 167 11.89 -2.89 -9.45
C GLU A 167 10.91 -3.57 -8.49
N LEU A 168 10.53 -4.79 -8.84
CA LEU A 168 9.82 -5.72 -7.98
C LEU A 168 10.83 -6.75 -7.47
N TYR A 169 10.96 -6.88 -6.15
CA TYR A 169 11.87 -7.81 -5.49
C TYR A 169 11.13 -8.89 -4.73
N ARG A 170 11.77 -10.05 -4.60
CA ARG A 170 11.43 -11.11 -3.66
C ARG A 170 12.59 -11.29 -2.67
N ILE A 171 12.25 -11.33 -1.38
CA ILE A 171 13.23 -11.47 -0.29
C ILE A 171 12.75 -12.61 0.62
N ASP A 172 13.65 -13.51 0.95
CA ASP A 172 13.45 -14.61 1.90
C ASP A 172 14.43 -14.53 3.09
N GLY A 173 14.56 -15.59 3.86
CA GLY A 173 15.44 -15.65 5.02
C GLY A 173 16.95 -15.48 4.70
N SER A 174 17.34 -15.52 3.44
CA SER A 174 18.70 -15.17 3.02
C SER A 174 19.00 -13.67 3.10
N LEU A 175 17.94 -12.84 3.16
CA LEU A 175 18.03 -11.38 3.12
C LEU A 175 18.72 -10.84 1.86
N ILE A 176 18.58 -11.57 0.75
CA ILE A 176 19.03 -11.14 -0.57
C ILE A 176 17.79 -10.73 -1.37
N ALA A 177 17.76 -9.49 -1.85
CA ALA A 177 16.71 -9.00 -2.72
C ALA A 177 16.93 -9.57 -4.14
N ALA A 178 16.15 -10.56 -4.50
CA ALA A 178 16.12 -11.10 -5.86
C ALA A 178 15.20 -10.24 -6.72
N THR A 179 15.73 -9.60 -7.75
CA THR A 179 14.92 -8.83 -8.71
C THR A 179 14.08 -9.78 -9.55
N ILE A 180 12.78 -9.56 -9.53
CA ILE A 180 11.80 -10.32 -10.32
C ILE A 180 11.50 -9.60 -11.64
N ASP A 181 11.30 -8.29 -11.59
CA ASP A 181 11.04 -7.47 -12.77
C ASP A 181 11.49 -6.02 -12.56
N ARG A 182 11.61 -5.25 -13.65
CA ARG A 182 12.16 -3.90 -13.69
C ARG A 182 11.38 -2.99 -14.62
N GLY A 183 11.64 -1.68 -14.51
CA GLY A 183 11.14 -0.70 -15.44
C GLY A 183 9.81 -0.09 -15.00
N PHE A 184 9.53 -0.13 -13.69
CA PHE A 184 8.36 0.52 -13.10
C PHE A 184 8.69 1.98 -12.75
N GLU A 185 7.69 2.85 -12.89
CA GLU A 185 7.78 4.22 -12.38
C GLU A 185 7.63 4.21 -10.86
N ILE A 186 6.52 3.64 -10.37
CA ILE A 186 6.23 3.48 -8.94
C ILE A 186 5.59 2.10 -8.74
N SER A 187 6.42 1.12 -8.39
CA SER A 187 5.94 -0.21 -8.03
C SER A 187 5.11 -0.15 -6.74
N ASN A 188 3.85 -0.57 -6.81
CA ASN A 188 2.84 -0.41 -5.78
C ASN A 188 1.98 -1.67 -5.68
N GLY A 189 0.85 -1.62 -4.99
CA GLY A 189 -0.18 -2.62 -4.82
C GLY A 189 0.20 -4.05 -5.21
N ILE A 190 0.62 -4.88 -4.23
CA ILE A 190 1.00 -6.28 -4.46
C ILE A 190 0.00 -7.17 -3.73
N ALA A 191 -0.57 -8.16 -4.42
CA ALA A 191 -1.50 -9.11 -3.82
C ALA A 191 -1.38 -10.50 -4.46
N PHE A 192 -1.68 -11.53 -3.67
CA PHE A 192 -1.75 -12.91 -4.13
C PHE A 192 -3.20 -13.39 -4.06
N SER A 193 -3.67 -14.07 -5.09
CA SER A 193 -5.01 -14.65 -5.08
C SER A 193 -5.19 -15.70 -3.98
N PRO A 194 -6.45 -16.01 -3.57
CA PRO A 194 -6.70 -17.00 -2.52
C PRO A 194 -6.14 -18.40 -2.80
N ASP A 195 -6.09 -18.79 -4.07
CA ASP A 195 -5.48 -20.06 -4.50
C ASP A 195 -3.95 -19.98 -4.66
N GLY A 196 -3.39 -18.78 -4.43
CA GLY A 196 -1.96 -18.50 -4.50
C GLY A 196 -1.37 -18.47 -5.92
N ARG A 197 -2.17 -18.59 -6.97
CA ARG A 197 -1.64 -18.72 -8.34
C ARG A 197 -1.47 -17.42 -9.11
N PRO A 198 -2.45 -16.50 -9.22
CA PRO A 198 -2.15 -15.15 -9.69
C PRO A 198 -1.43 -14.32 -8.62
N LEU A 199 -0.33 -13.70 -9.04
CA LEU A 199 0.25 -12.53 -8.37
C LEU A 199 -0.25 -11.29 -9.13
N TYR A 200 -0.76 -10.30 -8.40
CA TYR A 200 -1.11 -9.00 -8.91
C TYR A 200 -0.08 -7.96 -8.46
N HIS A 201 0.23 -7.02 -9.35
CA HIS A 201 1.21 -5.98 -9.10
C HIS A 201 0.86 -4.70 -9.84
N THR A 202 0.90 -3.59 -9.15
CA THR A 202 0.54 -2.27 -9.66
C THR A 202 1.79 -1.46 -10.04
N ASP A 203 1.75 -0.77 -11.19
CA ASP A 203 2.60 0.37 -11.48
C ASP A 203 1.69 1.62 -11.54
N THR A 204 1.85 2.50 -10.55
CA THR A 204 0.94 3.65 -10.37
C THR A 204 1.07 4.68 -11.49
N HIS A 205 2.25 4.86 -12.06
CA HIS A 205 2.55 5.96 -12.97
C HIS A 205 3.20 5.45 -14.28
N PRO A 206 3.14 6.18 -15.44
CA PRO A 206 2.39 7.42 -15.68
C PRO A 206 0.90 7.18 -15.93
N ASP A 207 0.52 6.08 -16.58
CA ASP A 207 -0.86 5.80 -16.97
C ASP A 207 -1.63 4.99 -15.93
N GLY A 208 -0.90 4.26 -15.09
CA GLY A 208 -1.44 3.35 -14.09
C GLY A 208 -1.85 2.01 -14.70
N ARG A 209 -1.16 0.93 -14.30
CA ARG A 209 -1.47 -0.42 -14.74
C ARG A 209 -1.42 -1.40 -13.60
N ILE A 210 -2.31 -2.37 -13.64
CA ILE A 210 -2.22 -3.55 -12.82
C ILE A 210 -1.86 -4.73 -13.71
N TYR A 211 -0.81 -5.43 -13.32
CA TYR A 211 -0.34 -6.64 -13.99
C TYR A 211 -0.81 -7.88 -13.23
N ALA A 212 -1.02 -8.95 -13.94
CA ALA A 212 -1.17 -10.28 -13.40
C ALA A 212 -0.02 -11.17 -13.89
N TRP A 213 0.42 -12.07 -13.02
CA TRP A 213 1.48 -13.03 -13.28
C TRP A 213 0.98 -14.42 -12.95
N ASP A 214 1.44 -15.42 -13.67
CA ASP A 214 1.33 -16.80 -13.24
C ASP A 214 2.37 -17.02 -12.14
N PHE A 215 1.92 -17.42 -10.96
CA PHE A 215 2.75 -17.53 -9.77
C PHE A 215 2.76 -18.98 -9.25
N ASP A 216 3.94 -19.51 -9.00
CA ASP A 216 4.13 -20.78 -8.29
C ASP A 216 4.44 -20.53 -6.81
N PRO A 217 3.52 -20.81 -5.88
CA PRO A 217 3.75 -20.58 -4.47
C PRO A 217 4.86 -21.45 -3.87
N ALA A 218 5.19 -22.60 -4.46
CA ALA A 218 6.24 -23.48 -3.96
C ALA A 218 7.64 -22.90 -4.23
N SER A 219 7.93 -22.56 -5.49
CA SER A 219 9.22 -21.97 -5.88
C SER A 219 9.31 -20.47 -5.65
N GLY A 220 8.16 -19.77 -5.68
CA GLY A 220 8.10 -18.31 -5.70
C GLY A 220 8.49 -17.73 -7.06
N GLU A 221 8.37 -18.49 -8.13
CA GLU A 221 8.56 -17.98 -9.48
C GLU A 221 7.31 -17.27 -9.98
N ALA A 222 7.50 -16.11 -10.62
CA ALA A 222 6.47 -15.36 -11.31
C ALA A 222 6.80 -15.31 -12.81
N ALA A 223 5.85 -15.68 -13.64
CA ALA A 223 6.02 -15.79 -15.09
C ALA A 223 4.81 -15.22 -15.85
N ASN A 224 4.92 -15.14 -17.17
CA ASN A 224 3.80 -14.78 -18.06
C ASN A 224 3.09 -13.47 -17.64
N LYS A 225 3.89 -12.42 -17.37
CA LYS A 225 3.38 -11.07 -17.07
C LYS A 225 2.43 -10.61 -18.15
N ARG A 226 1.25 -10.14 -17.74
CA ARG A 226 0.25 -9.56 -18.63
C ARG A 226 -0.42 -8.36 -17.96
N VAL A 227 -0.90 -7.42 -18.74
CA VAL A 227 -1.75 -6.33 -18.24
C VAL A 227 -3.09 -6.95 -17.86
N LEU A 228 -3.48 -6.82 -16.59
CA LEU A 228 -4.82 -7.17 -16.11
C LEU A 228 -5.80 -6.06 -16.46
N ILE A 229 -5.45 -4.82 -16.11
CA ILE A 229 -6.25 -3.64 -16.40
C ILE A 229 -5.34 -2.42 -16.58
N ASP A 230 -5.70 -1.56 -17.53
CA ASP A 230 -5.05 -0.27 -17.80
C ASP A 230 -5.95 0.86 -17.32
N PHE A 231 -5.39 1.78 -16.51
CA PHE A 231 -6.09 2.94 -15.96
C PHE A 231 -5.96 4.19 -16.87
N ALA A 232 -5.34 4.04 -18.04
CA ALA A 232 -5.29 5.13 -19.01
C ALA A 232 -6.71 5.64 -19.31
N GLY A 233 -6.89 6.97 -19.24
CA GLY A 233 -8.21 7.58 -19.40
C GLY A 233 -9.12 7.57 -18.17
N ARG A 234 -8.81 6.86 -17.11
CA ARG A 234 -9.50 6.98 -15.82
C ARG A 234 -9.09 8.28 -15.10
N ARG A 235 -9.89 8.70 -14.12
CA ARG A 235 -9.64 9.94 -13.36
C ARG A 235 -8.45 9.83 -12.41
N GLY A 236 -8.22 8.65 -11.86
CA GLY A 236 -7.18 8.36 -10.87
C GLY A 236 -6.17 7.35 -11.36
N HIS A 237 -5.27 6.99 -10.45
CA HIS A 237 -4.24 6.00 -10.64
C HIS A 237 -4.42 4.86 -9.63
N PRO A 238 -4.16 3.61 -9.99
CA PRO A 238 -4.17 2.52 -9.03
C PRO A 238 -2.99 2.68 -8.07
N ASP A 239 -3.24 2.50 -6.77
CA ASP A 239 -2.25 2.62 -5.71
C ASP A 239 -2.19 1.32 -4.90
N GLY A 240 -2.24 1.35 -3.58
CA GLY A 240 -2.24 0.16 -2.75
C GLY A 240 -3.49 -0.70 -2.93
N CYS A 241 -3.35 -2.00 -2.74
CA CYS A 241 -4.42 -2.95 -2.95
C CYS A 241 -4.47 -4.07 -1.90
N THR A 242 -5.60 -4.76 -1.86
CA THR A 242 -5.80 -6.02 -1.11
C THR A 242 -6.74 -6.93 -1.89
N ILE A 243 -6.87 -8.18 -1.46
CA ILE A 243 -7.75 -9.17 -2.11
C ILE A 243 -8.80 -9.68 -1.10
N ASP A 244 -10.02 -9.95 -1.59
CA ASP A 244 -11.06 -10.56 -0.79
C ASP A 244 -11.14 -12.09 -0.96
N ALA A 245 -11.97 -12.73 -0.13
CA ALA A 245 -12.13 -14.18 -0.14
C ALA A 245 -12.78 -14.73 -1.43
N GLU A 246 -13.41 -13.85 -2.24
CA GLU A 246 -13.96 -14.21 -3.55
C GLU A 246 -12.91 -14.08 -4.66
N GLY A 247 -11.67 -13.68 -4.32
CA GLY A 247 -10.57 -13.50 -5.27
C GLY A 247 -10.61 -12.18 -6.05
N MET A 248 -11.43 -11.22 -5.62
CA MET A 248 -11.52 -9.91 -6.24
C MET A 248 -10.50 -8.96 -5.63
N LEU A 249 -9.84 -8.17 -6.47
CA LEU A 249 -8.86 -7.17 -6.05
C LEU A 249 -9.56 -5.86 -5.68
N TRP A 250 -9.27 -5.35 -4.48
CA TRP A 250 -9.69 -4.02 -4.03
C TRP A 250 -8.52 -3.06 -4.16
N VAL A 251 -8.71 -1.95 -4.86
CA VAL A 251 -7.65 -1.01 -5.21
C VAL A 251 -8.05 0.40 -4.83
N ALA A 252 -7.16 1.12 -4.17
CA ALA A 252 -7.30 2.56 -3.98
C ALA A 252 -7.05 3.27 -5.31
N GLU A 253 -8.04 4.03 -5.81
CA GLU A 253 -7.87 4.84 -7.03
C GLU A 253 -7.52 6.27 -6.62
N LEU A 254 -6.23 6.50 -6.48
CA LEU A 254 -5.63 7.78 -6.07
C LEU A 254 -6.02 8.91 -7.04
N GLY A 255 -6.62 9.97 -6.52
CA GLY A 255 -7.07 11.12 -7.30
C GLY A 255 -8.50 11.01 -7.86
N ALA A 256 -9.16 9.85 -7.71
CA ALA A 256 -10.53 9.63 -8.20
C ALA A 256 -11.61 9.68 -7.12
N SER A 257 -11.26 9.81 -5.85
CA SER A 257 -12.20 9.77 -4.72
C SER A 257 -12.96 8.45 -4.63
N GLN A 258 -12.30 7.31 -4.87
CA GLN A 258 -12.98 6.01 -4.84
C GLN A 258 -12.04 4.83 -4.64
N LEU A 259 -12.62 3.69 -4.27
CA LEU A 259 -12.04 2.37 -4.46
C LEU A 259 -12.66 1.70 -5.68
N VAL A 260 -11.93 0.82 -6.31
CA VAL A 260 -12.46 -0.10 -7.33
C VAL A 260 -12.27 -1.54 -6.89
N ARG A 261 -13.28 -2.38 -7.17
CA ARG A 261 -13.21 -3.84 -7.01
C ARG A 261 -13.10 -4.46 -8.39
N ILE A 262 -12.08 -5.28 -8.62
CA ILE A 262 -11.70 -5.79 -9.94
C ILE A 262 -11.73 -7.32 -9.88
N ASP A 263 -12.34 -7.94 -10.87
CA ASP A 263 -12.36 -9.40 -10.99
C ASP A 263 -11.05 -9.97 -11.60
N PRO A 264 -10.82 -11.28 -11.53
CA PRO A 264 -9.63 -11.90 -12.11
C PRO A 264 -9.49 -11.75 -13.64
N ALA A 265 -10.56 -11.34 -14.33
CA ALA A 265 -10.55 -11.04 -15.76
C ALA A 265 -10.20 -9.56 -16.06
N GLY A 266 -9.98 -8.74 -15.03
CA GLY A 266 -9.65 -7.33 -15.16
C GLY A 266 -10.85 -6.41 -15.32
N GLN A 267 -12.08 -6.89 -15.05
CA GLN A 267 -13.27 -6.06 -15.11
C GLN A 267 -13.53 -5.37 -13.77
N ILE A 268 -13.82 -4.06 -13.79
CA ILE A 268 -14.29 -3.36 -12.59
C ILE A 268 -15.74 -3.77 -12.35
N VAL A 269 -15.96 -4.51 -11.27
CA VAL A 269 -17.29 -5.00 -10.88
C VAL A 269 -17.99 -4.12 -9.86
N ARG A 270 -17.23 -3.22 -9.21
CA ARG A 270 -17.78 -2.26 -8.25
C ARG A 270 -16.88 -1.04 -8.11
N GLU A 271 -17.49 0.13 -8.01
CA GLU A 271 -16.85 1.40 -7.62
C GLU A 271 -17.47 1.88 -6.32
N VAL A 272 -16.64 2.31 -5.37
CA VAL A 272 -17.05 2.78 -4.04
C VAL A 272 -16.57 4.21 -3.86
N PRO A 273 -17.45 5.22 -3.95
CA PRO A 273 -17.09 6.61 -3.74
C PRO A 273 -16.62 6.86 -2.30
N LEU A 274 -15.58 7.65 -2.14
CA LEU A 274 -14.98 8.03 -0.86
C LEU A 274 -15.12 9.53 -0.59
N PRO A 275 -15.16 9.94 0.69
CA PRO A 275 -15.19 11.35 1.09
C PRO A 275 -13.80 12.02 1.04
N VAL A 276 -12.80 11.37 0.45
CA VAL A 276 -11.43 11.83 0.28
C VAL A 276 -10.99 11.62 -1.16
N SER A 277 -10.32 12.59 -1.76
CA SER A 277 -9.88 12.49 -3.15
C SER A 277 -8.66 11.59 -3.35
N ARG A 278 -7.91 11.32 -2.28
CA ARG A 278 -6.61 10.65 -2.35
C ARG A 278 -6.52 9.46 -1.40
N PRO A 279 -7.32 8.38 -1.63
CA PRO A 279 -7.07 7.11 -0.97
C PRO A 279 -5.73 6.56 -1.46
N THR A 280 -4.97 5.93 -0.57
CA THR A 280 -3.62 5.42 -0.86
C THR A 280 -3.56 3.91 -0.81
N SER A 281 -4.13 3.28 0.22
CA SER A 281 -4.08 1.83 0.36
C SER A 281 -5.26 1.29 1.16
N VAL A 282 -5.43 -0.03 1.14
CA VAL A 282 -6.56 -0.72 1.78
C VAL A 282 -6.14 -2.02 2.45
N ALA A 283 -6.80 -2.37 3.55
CA ALA A 283 -6.61 -3.65 4.23
C ALA A 283 -7.92 -4.14 4.86
N PHE A 284 -8.21 -5.42 4.73
CA PHE A 284 -9.27 -6.06 5.51
C PHE A 284 -8.82 -6.26 6.97
N GLY A 285 -9.75 -6.03 7.90
CA GLY A 285 -9.54 -6.23 9.33
C GLY A 285 -10.86 -6.43 10.07
N GLY A 286 -10.80 -6.30 11.38
CA GLY A 286 -11.89 -6.67 12.28
C GLY A 286 -11.84 -8.16 12.66
N PRO A 287 -12.59 -8.60 13.68
CA PRO A 287 -12.53 -9.97 14.18
C PRO A 287 -12.85 -11.04 13.14
N ASP A 288 -13.69 -10.69 12.17
CA ASP A 288 -14.18 -11.55 11.10
C ASP A 288 -13.66 -11.15 9.71
N LEU A 289 -12.72 -10.19 9.62
CA LEU A 289 -12.17 -9.65 8.37
C LEU A 289 -13.24 -9.07 7.43
N ARG A 290 -14.33 -8.51 7.97
CA ARG A 290 -15.42 -7.91 7.17
C ARG A 290 -15.34 -6.40 7.07
N THR A 291 -14.42 -5.78 7.78
CA THR A 291 -14.19 -4.33 7.72
C THR A 291 -13.03 -4.04 6.75
N LEU A 292 -13.25 -3.19 5.75
CA LEU A 292 -12.21 -2.68 4.88
C LEU A 292 -11.74 -1.33 5.40
N TYR A 293 -10.50 -1.25 5.86
CA TYR A 293 -9.82 -0.03 6.29
C TYR A 293 -9.12 0.62 5.10
N ILE A 294 -9.12 1.96 5.09
CA ILE A 294 -8.61 2.76 3.97
C ILE A 294 -7.69 3.83 4.54
N THR A 295 -6.46 3.88 4.07
CA THR A 295 -5.56 5.00 4.31
C THR A 295 -5.73 6.06 3.21
N SER A 296 -5.37 7.29 3.54
CA SER A 296 -5.45 8.41 2.60
C SER A 296 -4.36 9.44 2.90
N MET A 297 -4.21 10.46 2.04
CA MET A 297 -3.21 11.49 2.24
C MET A 297 -3.78 12.91 2.14
N THR A 298 -3.13 13.83 2.89
CA THR A 298 -3.31 15.28 2.74
C THR A 298 -2.27 15.91 1.83
N PHE A 299 -1.23 15.17 1.49
CA PHE A 299 -0.16 15.67 0.61
C PHE A 299 -0.71 16.14 -0.73
N MET A 300 -0.22 17.28 -1.23
CA MET A 300 -0.70 17.96 -2.44
C MET A 300 -2.16 18.46 -2.40
N LEU A 301 -2.81 18.48 -1.25
CA LEU A 301 -4.07 19.21 -1.08
C LEU A 301 -3.75 20.63 -0.62
N ASP A 302 -4.23 21.62 -1.35
CA ASP A 302 -4.21 23.01 -0.90
C ASP A 302 -5.19 23.22 0.27
N GLU A 303 -5.15 24.39 0.89
CA GLU A 303 -5.98 24.72 2.04
C GLU A 303 -7.48 24.61 1.73
N GLY A 304 -7.89 25.07 0.53
CA GLY A 304 -9.29 24.99 0.10
C GLY A 304 -9.76 23.54 -0.11
N ALA A 305 -8.90 22.68 -0.68
CA ALA A 305 -9.17 21.25 -0.84
C ALA A 305 -9.27 20.55 0.52
N ARG A 306 -8.34 20.82 1.45
CA ARG A 306 -8.38 20.28 2.82
C ARG A 306 -9.66 20.68 3.57
N ALA A 307 -10.12 21.93 3.40
CA ALA A 307 -11.37 22.38 4.01
C ALA A 307 -12.62 21.63 3.48
N ARG A 308 -12.59 21.19 2.21
CA ARG A 308 -13.68 20.40 1.60
C ARG A 308 -13.60 18.90 1.92
N GLU A 309 -12.42 18.42 2.32
CA GLU A 309 -12.14 17.01 2.61
C GLU A 309 -11.68 16.82 4.07
N PRO A 310 -12.59 16.99 5.07
CA PRO A 310 -12.19 16.96 6.48
C PRO A 310 -11.65 15.61 6.95
N TYR A 311 -11.83 14.55 6.17
CA TYR A 311 -11.33 13.21 6.45
C TYR A 311 -10.03 12.86 5.71
N ALA A 312 -9.50 13.75 4.87
CA ALA A 312 -8.23 13.51 4.18
C ALA A 312 -7.09 13.26 5.17
N GLY A 313 -6.27 12.26 4.90
CA GLY A 313 -5.18 11.81 5.77
C GLY A 313 -5.63 11.00 6.99
N ARG A 314 -6.92 10.81 7.22
CA ARG A 314 -7.43 9.99 8.32
C ARG A 314 -7.66 8.54 7.87
N LEU A 315 -7.73 7.64 8.84
CA LEU A 315 -8.11 6.25 8.63
C LEU A 315 -9.63 6.18 8.47
N LEU A 316 -10.08 5.62 7.35
CA LEU A 316 -11.49 5.38 7.06
C LEU A 316 -11.77 3.87 7.11
N ALA A 317 -13.04 3.50 7.30
CA ALA A 317 -13.47 2.11 7.25
C ALA A 317 -14.93 1.99 6.81
N PHE A 318 -15.27 0.85 6.21
CA PHE A 318 -16.64 0.44 5.91
C PHE A 318 -16.74 -1.08 5.77
N GLU A 319 -17.95 -1.60 5.79
CA GLU A 319 -18.23 -3.00 5.52
C GLU A 319 -18.60 -3.19 4.04
N PRO A 320 -17.73 -3.80 3.22
CA PRO A 320 -17.97 -3.94 1.78
C PRO A 320 -19.00 -5.02 1.44
N GLY A 321 -19.48 -5.80 2.41
CA GLY A 321 -20.40 -6.92 2.23
C GLY A 321 -19.72 -8.23 1.82
N VAL A 322 -18.39 -8.24 1.75
CA VAL A 322 -17.54 -9.41 1.48
C VAL A 322 -16.50 -9.56 2.59
N GLN A 323 -15.93 -10.73 2.72
CA GLN A 323 -14.89 -11.02 3.70
C GLN A 323 -13.51 -10.93 3.05
N GLY A 324 -12.52 -10.41 3.79
CA GLY A 324 -11.11 -10.48 3.42
C GLY A 324 -10.46 -11.83 3.78
N LEU A 325 -9.17 -11.91 3.55
CA LEU A 325 -8.34 -13.06 3.87
C LEU A 325 -7.39 -12.74 5.00
N ALA A 326 -7.10 -13.74 5.83
CA ALA A 326 -5.96 -13.69 6.73
C ALA A 326 -4.67 -13.67 5.88
N LEU A 327 -3.90 -12.60 6.00
CA LEU A 327 -2.67 -12.46 5.23
C LEU A 327 -1.60 -13.43 5.73
N PRO A 328 -0.77 -14.00 4.83
CA PRO A 328 0.39 -14.77 5.22
C PRO A 328 1.36 -13.94 6.08
N ARG A 329 2.11 -14.63 6.96
CA ARG A 329 3.15 -14.02 7.79
C ARG A 329 4.53 -14.34 7.23
N LEU A 330 5.47 -13.42 7.43
CA LEU A 330 6.85 -13.64 7.04
C LEU A 330 7.46 -14.83 7.80
N ALA A 331 8.13 -15.69 7.07
CA ALA A 331 8.77 -16.90 7.62
C ALA A 331 10.19 -16.65 8.18
N PHE A 332 10.72 -15.40 8.10
CA PHE A 332 12.09 -15.05 8.51
C PHE A 332 12.17 -13.80 9.37
#